data_144d5066fc2f59b187ab82df08fcd830
#
_entry.id   144d5066fc2f59b187ab82df08fcd830
#
_cell.length_a   1.000
_cell.length_b   1.000
_cell.length_c   1.000
_cell.angle_alpha   90.00
_cell.angle_beta   90.00
_cell.angle_gamma   90.00
#
_symmetry.space_group_name_H-M   'P 1'
#
loop_
_entity.id
_entity.type
_entity.pdbx_description
1 polymer ?
#
loop_
_entity_poly.entity_id
_entity_poly.type
_entity_poly.pdbx_seq_one_letter_code
_entity_poly.pdbx_strand_id
1 'polypeptide(L)'
;MSLQENIFKEVIDSDDETGYYVANITRRPQDIYQDEVFEHDAEDEDETDEENEISTFSGGNRSRSRARSDRRGGGRNRNTQSQQINLPSSPSFNKFAHQYPLYNEPHLNLPYEYSILDSITPYDIFKLFFSNEILRTIVNNTNKYGKQKKEDSWMDIDFYEFLTWLGIIIYSGIYKTPSFKDFWNKDERMPIHFITSYMQLQTFKKIKNFLHISDIYSDHPFWYSKLEPLASHINDVSQSIYIPSSNVAVDEMIIRFCGRSAHTFRMKNKPTPEGYKVLALCDAGYTYSFMFTSRIEKDHEIEQIEHLNKMGNQVYHLIKKLPSNQSFNIFMDNYFSSIKLFKFLREKGIGACGTVRTNSSGFPPILKIKNKNLEWDTLSGVVVDDVLAVLWMDNGPVTMLSTIHEITGKLISYVAILE
;
A
#
# COMPACT_ATOMS: atom_id res chain seq x y z
N MET A 1 23.81 14.66 -31.27
CA MET A 1 22.90 13.60 -30.82
C MET A 1 23.43 12.27 -31.27
N SER A 2 23.77 11.36 -30.39
CA SER A 2 24.29 10.04 -30.73
C SER A 2 23.15 9.13 -31.18
N LEU A 3 23.48 8.10 -31.98
CA LEU A 3 22.49 7.10 -32.45
C LEU A 3 21.67 6.48 -31.31
N GLN A 4 22.22 6.42 -30.11
CA GLN A 4 21.63 5.83 -28.92
C GLN A 4 20.58 6.74 -28.25
N GLU A 5 20.67 8.05 -28.34
CA GLU A 5 19.63 8.99 -27.90
C GLU A 5 18.39 8.91 -28.80
N ASN A 6 18.56 8.59 -30.09
CA ASN A 6 17.43 8.39 -31.00
C ASN A 6 16.67 7.07 -30.73
N ILE A 7 17.34 6.01 -30.27
CA ILE A 7 16.71 4.72 -30.01
C ILE A 7 15.61 4.83 -28.92
N PHE A 8 15.87 5.59 -27.87
CA PHE A 8 14.87 5.83 -26.82
C PHE A 8 13.68 6.67 -27.31
N LYS A 9 13.93 7.61 -28.23
CA LYS A 9 12.88 8.37 -28.88
C LYS A 9 12.04 7.52 -29.82
N GLU A 10 12.66 6.69 -30.68
CA GLU A 10 11.93 5.84 -31.62
C GLU A 10 11.06 4.76 -30.96
N VAL A 11 11.45 4.23 -29.79
CA VAL A 11 10.65 3.25 -29.04
C VAL A 11 9.40 3.89 -28.39
N ILE A 12 9.45 5.21 -28.16
CA ILE A 12 8.35 5.99 -27.56
C ILE A 12 7.51 6.70 -28.61
N ASP A 13 8.14 7.13 -29.74
CA ASP A 13 7.48 7.89 -30.80
C ASP A 13 6.81 7.02 -31.89
N SER A 14 6.71 5.70 -31.74
CA SER A 14 5.83 4.89 -32.60
C SER A 14 4.37 5.06 -32.17
N ASP A 15 3.88 6.27 -32.38
CA ASP A 15 2.50 6.64 -32.18
C ASP A 15 1.61 6.01 -33.26
N ASP A 16 0.69 5.15 -32.80
CA ASP A 16 -0.63 5.06 -33.41
C ASP A 16 -1.60 5.81 -32.50
N GLU A 17 -2.27 6.81 -33.08
CA GLU A 17 -3.33 7.60 -32.46
C GLU A 17 -4.50 6.73 -32.00
N THR A 18 -4.49 6.23 -30.78
CA THR A 18 -5.73 5.82 -30.11
C THR A 18 -5.63 6.04 -28.62
N GLY A 19 -6.57 6.83 -28.16
CA GLY A 19 -6.67 7.33 -26.81
C GLY A 19 -6.78 6.31 -25.69
N TYR A 20 -6.42 6.80 -24.52
CA TYR A 20 -6.81 6.38 -23.18
C TYR A 20 -7.12 4.89 -22.97
N TYR A 21 -6.14 4.11 -22.57
CA TYR A 21 -6.39 2.82 -21.94
C TYR A 21 -6.51 3.00 -20.41
N VAL A 22 -7.75 3.15 -19.95
CA VAL A 22 -8.14 2.76 -18.60
C VAL A 22 -7.94 1.26 -18.51
N ALA A 23 -7.12 0.78 -17.59
CA ALA A 23 -6.92 -0.63 -17.35
C ALA A 23 -8.21 -1.25 -16.79
N ASN A 24 -9.10 -1.68 -17.66
CA ASN A 24 -10.19 -2.56 -17.30
C ASN A 24 -9.61 -3.94 -16.98
N ILE A 25 -9.59 -4.28 -15.70
CA ILE A 25 -9.33 -5.64 -15.22
C ILE A 25 -10.53 -6.50 -15.61
N THR A 26 -10.53 -7.08 -16.82
CA THR A 26 -11.46 -8.11 -17.22
C THR A 26 -11.11 -9.41 -16.50
N ARG A 27 -12.06 -9.93 -15.70
CA ARG A 27 -12.01 -11.25 -15.08
C ARG A 27 -11.76 -12.33 -16.15
N ARG A 28 -10.77 -13.19 -15.94
CA ARG A 28 -10.58 -14.41 -16.74
C ARG A 28 -11.61 -15.46 -16.33
N PRO A 29 -12.04 -16.35 -17.25
CA PRO A 29 -12.89 -17.49 -16.94
C PRO A 29 -12.21 -18.45 -15.98
N GLN A 30 -12.98 -19.03 -15.08
CA GLN A 30 -12.58 -20.01 -14.08
C GLN A 30 -12.06 -21.27 -14.76
N ASP A 31 -10.80 -21.60 -14.59
CA ASP A 31 -10.29 -22.94 -14.81
C ASP A 31 -10.59 -23.77 -13.56
N ILE A 32 -11.36 -24.84 -13.79
CA ILE A 32 -11.77 -25.81 -12.79
C ILE A 32 -10.55 -26.70 -12.48
N TYR A 33 -9.97 -26.52 -11.30
CA TYR A 33 -9.14 -27.54 -10.64
C TYR A 33 -9.77 -27.86 -9.29
N GLN A 34 -10.00 -29.16 -9.08
CA GLN A 34 -10.50 -29.72 -7.84
C GLN A 34 -9.46 -29.50 -6.75
N ASP A 35 -9.80 -28.70 -5.76
CA ASP A 35 -9.01 -28.49 -4.56
C ASP A 35 -9.38 -29.53 -3.50
N GLU A 36 -8.39 -30.32 -3.12
CA GLU A 36 -8.43 -31.06 -1.86
C GLU A 36 -8.39 -30.06 -0.69
N VAL A 37 -9.45 -30.11 0.11
CA VAL A 37 -9.66 -29.27 1.28
C VAL A 37 -8.67 -29.66 2.37
N PHE A 38 -7.68 -28.82 2.62
CA PHE A 38 -6.98 -28.76 3.91
C PHE A 38 -7.45 -27.54 4.69
N GLU A 39 -8.40 -27.79 5.61
CA GLU A 39 -8.73 -26.84 6.67
C GLU A 39 -7.53 -26.70 7.60
N HIS A 40 -6.90 -25.55 7.59
CA HIS A 40 -6.06 -25.07 8.68
C HIS A 40 -6.60 -23.71 9.13
N ASP A 41 -7.15 -23.73 10.34
CA ASP A 41 -7.56 -22.55 11.08
C ASP A 41 -6.41 -21.54 11.17
N ALA A 42 -6.61 -20.36 10.62
CA ALA A 42 -5.74 -19.22 10.83
C ALA A 42 -6.15 -18.58 12.17
N GLU A 43 -5.41 -18.87 13.22
CA GLU A 43 -5.44 -18.09 14.45
C GLU A 43 -4.93 -16.68 14.11
N ASP A 44 -5.84 -15.71 14.17
CA ASP A 44 -5.52 -14.29 14.22
C ASP A 44 -4.80 -14.03 15.55
N GLU A 45 -3.49 -13.87 15.53
CA GLU A 45 -2.74 -13.36 16.69
C GLU A 45 -3.14 -11.90 16.94
N ASP A 46 -4.17 -11.70 17.75
CA ASP A 46 -4.45 -10.43 18.41
C ASP A 46 -3.35 -10.21 19.47
N GLU A 47 -2.44 -9.29 19.21
CA GLU A 47 -1.59 -8.71 20.26
C GLU A 47 -2.50 -7.93 21.23
N THR A 48 -3.00 -8.62 22.26
CA THR A 48 -3.57 -7.98 23.45
C THR A 48 -2.42 -7.65 24.39
N ASP A 49 -2.24 -6.36 24.67
CA ASP A 49 -1.44 -5.87 25.79
C ASP A 49 -2.08 -6.39 27.10
N GLU A 50 -1.60 -7.52 27.61
CA GLU A 50 -1.90 -7.95 28.99
C GLU A 50 -0.78 -7.48 29.91
N GLU A 51 -1.14 -6.54 30.78
CA GLU A 51 -0.41 -6.23 32.00
C GLU A 51 -0.41 -7.46 32.95
N ASN A 52 0.78 -7.81 33.43
CA ASN A 52 1.03 -8.89 34.36
C ASN A 52 0.22 -8.82 35.65
N GLU A 53 -0.53 -9.87 35.95
CA GLU A 53 -0.74 -10.32 37.34
C GLU A 53 -0.40 -11.81 37.48
N ILE A 54 0.57 -12.07 38.37
CA ILE A 54 1.07 -13.38 38.73
C ILE A 54 0.06 -14.02 39.69
N SER A 55 -0.49 -15.20 39.37
CA SER A 55 -0.89 -16.17 40.40
C SER A 55 -0.79 -17.59 39.88
N THR A 56 -0.07 -18.38 40.63
CA THR A 56 0.21 -19.81 40.56
C THR A 56 -1.05 -20.66 40.84
N PHE A 57 -1.25 -21.78 40.16
CA PHE A 57 -1.39 -23.16 40.70
C PHE A 57 -1.98 -24.19 39.73
N SER A 58 -1.20 -25.24 39.51
CA SER A 58 -1.46 -26.70 39.45
C SER A 58 -2.62 -27.30 38.65
N GLY A 59 -2.27 -28.08 37.65
CA GLY A 59 -2.42 -29.52 37.51
C GLY A 59 -3.81 -30.15 37.34
N GLY A 60 -3.99 -30.92 36.25
CA GLY A 60 -5.04 -31.95 36.23
C GLY A 60 -5.40 -32.48 34.84
N ASN A 61 -4.74 -33.53 34.41
CA ASN A 61 -5.15 -34.45 33.33
C ASN A 61 -6.58 -35.01 33.52
N ARG A 62 -7.37 -35.17 32.44
CA ARG A 62 -8.02 -36.45 32.09
C ARG A 62 -8.90 -36.40 30.83
N SER A 63 -8.59 -37.31 30.00
CA SER A 63 -9.17 -38.02 28.87
C SER A 63 -10.70 -38.26 28.78
N ARG A 64 -11.17 -38.32 27.51
CA ARG A 64 -12.16 -39.20 26.84
C ARG A 64 -13.62 -39.18 27.32
N SER A 65 -14.56 -38.91 26.37
CA SER A 65 -15.29 -40.01 25.69
C SER A 65 -16.39 -39.49 24.76
N ARG A 66 -16.60 -40.20 23.65
CA ARG A 66 -17.67 -40.05 22.67
C ARG A 66 -19.01 -40.50 23.29
N ALA A 67 -20.10 -39.79 22.97
CA ALA A 67 -21.44 -40.41 22.90
C ALA A 67 -22.31 -39.66 21.88
N ARG A 68 -22.70 -40.38 20.82
CA ARG A 68 -23.83 -40.05 19.96
C ARG A 68 -25.13 -40.30 20.73
N SER A 69 -26.09 -39.41 20.61
CA SER A 69 -27.52 -39.78 20.80
C SER A 69 -28.40 -38.90 19.90
N ASP A 70 -29.04 -39.55 18.94
CA ASP A 70 -30.22 -39.07 18.23
C ASP A 70 -31.34 -38.77 19.24
N ARG A 71 -31.99 -37.62 19.08
CA ARG A 71 -33.41 -37.48 19.50
C ARG A 71 -34.12 -36.47 18.59
N ARG A 72 -35.12 -37.01 17.89
CA ARG A 72 -36.18 -36.30 17.15
C ARG A 72 -37.08 -35.51 18.10
N GLY A 73 -37.64 -34.43 17.60
CA GLY A 73 -39.00 -33.99 17.89
C GLY A 73 -39.16 -32.86 18.89
N GLY A 74 -39.75 -31.78 18.46
CA GLY A 74 -40.36 -30.77 19.31
C GLY A 74 -40.25 -29.36 18.73
N GLY A 75 -41.14 -29.00 17.79
CA GLY A 75 -41.35 -27.63 17.40
C GLY A 75 -41.76 -26.79 18.62
N ARG A 76 -40.86 -25.91 19.05
CA ARG A 76 -41.22 -24.77 19.90
C ARG A 76 -41.13 -23.54 19.02
N ASN A 77 -42.28 -23.00 18.63
CA ASN A 77 -42.45 -21.62 18.23
C ASN A 77 -41.77 -20.73 19.29
N ARG A 78 -40.55 -20.37 19.08
CA ARG A 78 -39.97 -19.21 19.78
C ARG A 78 -40.50 -18.00 19.05
N ASN A 79 -41.49 -17.35 19.63
CA ASN A 79 -41.74 -15.93 19.41
C ASN A 79 -40.42 -15.20 19.72
N THR A 80 -39.60 -14.99 18.75
CA THR A 80 -38.52 -14.02 18.81
C THR A 80 -39.20 -12.65 18.78
N GLN A 81 -39.56 -12.15 19.98
CA GLN A 81 -39.75 -10.71 20.12
C GLN A 81 -38.44 -10.06 19.60
N SER A 82 -38.56 -9.37 18.49
CA SER A 82 -37.51 -8.51 17.99
C SER A 82 -37.25 -7.50 19.12
N GLN A 83 -36.14 -7.70 19.87
CA GLN A 83 -35.67 -6.69 20.79
C GLN A 83 -35.39 -5.47 19.95
N GLN A 84 -36.18 -4.42 20.16
CA GLN A 84 -35.99 -3.14 19.54
C GLN A 84 -34.61 -2.62 19.97
N ILE A 85 -33.65 -2.56 19.05
CA ILE A 85 -32.31 -2.09 19.35
C ILE A 85 -32.42 -0.56 19.46
N ASN A 86 -32.36 -0.05 20.68
CA ASN A 86 -32.34 1.40 20.91
C ASN A 86 -30.97 1.94 20.54
N LEU A 87 -30.83 2.42 19.32
CA LEU A 87 -29.66 3.16 18.88
C LEU A 87 -29.69 4.61 19.41
N PRO A 88 -28.54 5.20 19.75
CA PRO A 88 -28.45 6.61 20.12
C PRO A 88 -28.96 7.49 18.97
N SER A 89 -29.62 8.61 19.32
CA SER A 89 -29.92 9.68 18.38
C SER A 89 -28.63 10.35 17.92
N SER A 90 -28.69 11.01 16.76
CA SER A 90 -27.53 11.74 16.22
C SER A 90 -26.95 12.70 17.26
N PRO A 91 -25.67 12.54 17.68
CA PRO A 91 -25.07 13.40 18.69
C PRO A 91 -24.78 14.79 18.13
N SER A 92 -24.81 15.79 18.99
CA SER A 92 -24.19 17.07 18.69
C SER A 92 -22.67 16.86 18.59
N PHE A 93 -22.07 17.23 17.48
CA PHE A 93 -20.64 17.08 17.22
C PHE A 93 -20.03 18.33 16.64
N ASN A 94 -19.01 18.85 17.31
CA ASN A 94 -18.18 19.91 16.77
C ASN A 94 -17.18 19.28 15.81
N LYS A 95 -17.51 19.27 14.52
CA LYS A 95 -16.55 18.81 13.50
C LYS A 95 -15.27 19.64 13.55
N PHE A 96 -14.19 19.03 13.16
CA PHE A 96 -12.90 19.67 13.10
C PHE A 96 -12.90 20.86 12.12
N ALA A 97 -12.40 22.01 12.56
CA ALA A 97 -12.24 23.21 11.74
C ALA A 97 -10.77 23.31 11.27
N HIS A 98 -10.58 23.39 9.98
CA HIS A 98 -9.26 23.52 9.38
C HIS A 98 -8.68 24.92 9.58
N GLN A 99 -7.37 24.99 9.85
CA GLN A 99 -6.64 26.25 10.02
C GLN A 99 -6.31 26.91 8.68
N TYR A 100 -5.98 26.09 7.66
CA TYR A 100 -5.62 26.55 6.32
C TYR A 100 -6.71 26.16 5.31
N PRO A 101 -6.73 26.78 4.11
CA PRO A 101 -7.64 26.38 3.04
C PRO A 101 -7.50 24.90 2.66
N LEU A 102 -8.61 24.33 2.22
CA LEU A 102 -8.65 23.02 1.58
C LEU A 102 -8.58 23.18 0.06
N TYR A 103 -7.78 22.37 -0.60
CA TYR A 103 -7.64 22.31 -2.04
C TYR A 103 -8.22 20.99 -2.54
N ASN A 104 -9.13 21.05 -3.51
CA ASN A 104 -9.78 19.85 -4.04
C ASN A 104 -8.95 19.14 -5.10
N GLU A 105 -8.07 19.89 -5.78
CA GLU A 105 -7.27 19.36 -6.87
C GLU A 105 -5.78 19.44 -6.54
N PRO A 106 -5.00 18.43 -6.92
CA PRO A 106 -3.55 18.49 -6.80
C PRO A 106 -2.93 19.43 -7.84
N HIS A 107 -1.71 19.85 -7.56
CA HIS A 107 -0.94 20.68 -8.49
C HIS A 107 0.43 20.06 -8.77
N LEU A 108 0.84 20.09 -10.04
CA LEU A 108 2.21 19.72 -10.42
C LEU A 108 3.15 20.88 -10.12
N ASN A 109 4.24 20.59 -9.43
CA ASN A 109 5.34 21.51 -9.16
C ASN A 109 6.58 21.04 -9.94
N LEU A 110 6.49 21.11 -11.27
CA LEU A 110 7.58 20.66 -12.13
C LEU A 110 8.75 21.65 -12.09
N PRO A 111 10.01 21.18 -12.23
CA PRO A 111 11.17 22.03 -12.42
C PRO A 111 10.99 22.98 -13.62
N TYR A 112 11.58 24.17 -13.53
CA TYR A 112 11.38 25.23 -14.51
C TYR A 112 11.67 24.78 -15.96
N GLU A 113 12.70 23.96 -16.17
CA GLU A 113 13.05 23.40 -17.48
C GLU A 113 11.92 22.61 -18.15
N TYR A 114 10.99 22.03 -17.37
CA TYR A 114 9.81 21.33 -17.88
C TYR A 114 8.64 22.28 -18.16
N SER A 115 8.57 23.40 -17.43
CA SER A 115 7.48 24.37 -17.60
C SER A 115 7.58 25.18 -18.90
N ILE A 116 8.76 25.19 -19.54
CA ILE A 116 9.03 25.91 -20.79
C ILE A 116 8.97 25.00 -22.03
N LEU A 117 8.72 23.68 -21.85
CA LEU A 117 8.59 22.76 -22.97
C LEU A 117 7.20 22.89 -23.60
N ASP A 118 7.13 22.88 -24.91
CA ASP A 118 5.87 22.88 -25.67
C ASP A 118 5.06 21.57 -25.39
N SER A 119 5.76 20.48 -25.09
CA SER A 119 5.17 19.20 -24.70
C SER A 119 6.13 18.44 -23.79
N ILE A 120 5.58 17.76 -22.78
CA ILE A 120 6.32 16.85 -21.88
C ILE A 120 6.11 15.42 -22.38
N THR A 121 7.19 14.73 -22.73
CA THR A 121 7.14 13.33 -23.17
C THR A 121 7.12 12.37 -21.96
N PRO A 122 6.66 11.10 -22.12
CA PRO A 122 6.79 10.07 -21.08
C PRO A 122 8.24 9.86 -20.62
N TYR A 123 9.22 10.03 -21.53
CA TYR A 123 10.64 9.96 -21.18
C TYR A 123 11.10 11.12 -20.28
N ASP A 124 10.56 12.30 -20.47
CA ASP A 124 10.86 13.44 -19.60
C ASP A 124 10.31 13.20 -18.19
N ILE A 125 9.09 12.66 -18.07
CA ILE A 125 8.52 12.26 -16.77
C ILE A 125 9.35 11.15 -16.13
N PHE A 126 9.79 10.14 -16.90
CA PHE A 126 10.70 9.11 -16.41
C PHE A 126 11.99 9.71 -15.83
N LYS A 127 12.59 10.70 -16.49
CA LYS A 127 13.81 11.36 -16.03
C LYS A 127 13.63 12.19 -14.75
N LEU A 128 12.42 12.63 -14.41
CA LEU A 128 12.15 13.26 -13.11
C LEU A 128 12.45 12.30 -11.97
N PHE A 129 11.99 11.03 -12.07
CA PHE A 129 12.20 10.01 -11.05
C PHE A 129 13.55 9.30 -11.17
N PHE A 130 14.04 9.13 -12.39
CA PHE A 130 15.30 8.43 -12.71
C PHE A 130 16.29 9.39 -13.37
N SER A 131 16.76 10.36 -12.59
CA SER A 131 17.73 11.34 -13.08
C SER A 131 19.02 10.65 -13.53
N ASN A 132 19.74 11.31 -14.45
CA ASN A 132 21.03 10.80 -14.89
C ASN A 132 22.02 10.60 -13.74
N GLU A 133 21.90 11.37 -12.67
CA GLU A 133 22.75 11.28 -11.49
C GLU A 133 22.51 9.98 -10.72
N ILE A 134 21.25 9.68 -10.37
CA ILE A 134 20.92 8.44 -9.66
C ILE A 134 21.24 7.20 -10.49
N LEU A 135 20.96 7.24 -11.81
CA LEU A 135 21.29 6.13 -12.70
C LEU A 135 22.79 5.90 -12.82
N ARG A 136 23.62 6.95 -12.92
CA ARG A 136 25.08 6.83 -12.90
C ARG A 136 25.60 6.29 -11.58
N THR A 137 24.98 6.68 -10.47
CA THR A 137 25.31 6.12 -9.14
C THR A 137 25.08 4.61 -9.11
N ILE A 138 23.94 4.14 -9.63
CA ILE A 138 23.64 2.70 -9.71
C ILE A 138 24.63 1.97 -10.63
N VAL A 139 24.97 2.53 -11.78
CA VAL A 139 25.99 1.97 -12.69
C VAL A 139 27.34 1.83 -11.98
N ASN A 140 27.79 2.88 -11.29
CA ASN A 140 29.06 2.87 -10.55
C ASN A 140 29.05 1.81 -9.43
N ASN A 141 27.95 1.70 -8.66
CA ASN A 141 27.83 0.73 -7.60
C ASN A 141 27.77 -0.71 -8.15
N THR A 142 27.10 -0.90 -9.28
CA THR A 142 27.06 -2.20 -9.98
C THR A 142 28.47 -2.59 -10.47
N ASN A 143 29.23 -1.66 -11.03
CA ASN A 143 30.61 -1.92 -11.47
C ASN A 143 31.55 -2.20 -10.30
N LYS A 144 31.44 -1.46 -9.18
CA LYS A 144 32.18 -1.74 -7.96
C LYS A 144 31.91 -3.17 -7.46
N TYR A 145 30.63 -3.58 -7.41
CA TYR A 145 30.24 -4.92 -6.98
C TYR A 145 30.73 -6.01 -7.95
N GLY A 146 30.63 -5.73 -9.27
CA GLY A 146 31.11 -6.62 -10.32
C GLY A 146 32.62 -6.90 -10.18
N LYS A 147 33.41 -5.85 -10.00
CA LYS A 147 34.87 -5.96 -9.76
C LYS A 147 35.18 -6.74 -8.49
N GLN A 148 34.48 -6.46 -7.40
CA GLN A 148 34.68 -7.16 -6.13
C GLN A 148 34.43 -8.69 -6.26
N LYS A 149 33.45 -9.10 -7.08
CA LYS A 149 33.03 -10.51 -7.23
C LYS A 149 33.74 -11.26 -8.35
N LYS A 150 34.20 -10.57 -9.38
CA LYS A 150 34.75 -11.16 -10.62
C LYS A 150 36.16 -10.69 -10.92
N GLU A 151 36.71 -9.79 -10.11
CA GLU A 151 38.06 -9.25 -10.28
C GLU A 151 38.35 -8.87 -11.73
N ASP A 152 39.43 -9.40 -12.32
CA ASP A 152 39.88 -9.08 -13.68
C ASP A 152 38.94 -9.53 -14.80
N SER A 153 37.96 -10.41 -14.51
CA SER A 153 37.00 -10.86 -15.53
C SER A 153 35.77 -9.97 -15.67
N TRP A 154 35.63 -8.95 -14.80
CA TRP A 154 34.55 -7.99 -14.92
C TRP A 154 34.87 -6.94 -15.98
N MET A 155 33.96 -6.78 -16.96
CA MET A 155 33.95 -5.64 -17.85
C MET A 155 32.91 -4.63 -17.36
N ASP A 156 33.32 -3.40 -17.18
CA ASP A 156 32.43 -2.33 -16.72
C ASP A 156 31.24 -2.20 -17.69
N ILE A 157 30.05 -2.03 -17.11
CA ILE A 157 28.88 -1.59 -17.85
C ILE A 157 28.91 -0.07 -18.01
N ASP A 158 28.56 0.42 -19.18
CA ASP A 158 28.42 1.84 -19.39
C ASP A 158 27.00 2.33 -19.10
N PHE A 159 26.84 3.65 -19.09
CA PHE A 159 25.57 4.29 -18.79
C PHE A 159 24.47 3.95 -19.83
N TYR A 160 24.83 3.87 -21.11
CA TYR A 160 23.88 3.58 -22.18
C TYR A 160 23.48 2.10 -22.24
N GLU A 161 24.42 1.20 -21.94
CA GLU A 161 24.08 -0.21 -21.72
C GLU A 161 23.06 -0.36 -20.59
N PHE A 162 23.23 0.40 -19.50
CA PHE A 162 22.30 0.37 -18.38
C PHE A 162 20.92 0.94 -18.76
N LEU A 163 20.85 2.03 -19.50
CA LEU A 163 19.59 2.57 -20.03
C LEU A 163 18.88 1.58 -20.95
N THR A 164 19.63 0.91 -21.85
CA THR A 164 19.08 -0.14 -22.70
C THR A 164 18.51 -1.28 -21.88
N TRP A 165 19.23 -1.70 -20.83
CA TRP A 165 18.76 -2.72 -19.90
C TRP A 165 17.45 -2.31 -19.21
N LEU A 166 17.35 -1.07 -18.72
CA LEU A 166 16.10 -0.53 -18.13
C LEU A 166 14.96 -0.51 -19.15
N GLY A 167 15.22 -0.11 -20.39
CA GLY A 167 14.24 -0.15 -21.47
C GLY A 167 13.68 -1.56 -21.69
N ILE A 168 14.54 -2.58 -21.68
CA ILE A 168 14.12 -3.99 -21.78
C ILE A 168 13.29 -4.41 -20.56
N ILE A 169 13.63 -3.96 -19.36
CA ILE A 169 12.84 -4.24 -18.15
C ILE A 169 11.43 -3.64 -18.26
N ILE A 170 11.32 -2.37 -18.66
CA ILE A 170 10.04 -1.68 -18.85
C ILE A 170 9.22 -2.41 -19.94
N TYR A 171 9.82 -2.70 -21.08
CA TYR A 171 9.19 -3.45 -22.17
C TYR A 171 8.66 -4.81 -21.70
N SER A 172 9.44 -5.56 -20.92
CA SER A 172 9.03 -6.86 -20.36
C SER A 172 7.94 -6.73 -19.29
N GLY A 173 7.76 -5.54 -18.74
CA GLY A 173 6.64 -5.20 -17.87
C GLY A 173 5.30 -5.13 -18.63
N ILE A 174 5.32 -4.65 -19.86
CA ILE A 174 4.16 -4.49 -20.75
C ILE A 174 3.87 -5.80 -21.48
N TYR A 175 4.86 -6.35 -22.16
CA TYR A 175 4.73 -7.61 -22.91
C TYR A 175 5.09 -8.79 -22.01
N LYS A 176 4.19 -9.76 -21.87
CA LYS A 176 4.43 -10.94 -21.03
C LYS A 176 4.77 -12.15 -21.88
N THR A 177 5.84 -12.85 -21.51
CA THR A 177 6.24 -14.13 -22.10
C THR A 177 6.27 -15.21 -21.01
N PRO A 178 6.08 -16.50 -21.34
CA PRO A 178 6.17 -17.60 -20.38
C PRO A 178 7.53 -17.68 -19.69
N SER A 179 8.60 -17.42 -20.45
CA SER A 179 9.97 -17.37 -19.93
C SER A 179 10.64 -16.06 -20.38
N PHE A 180 11.38 -15.47 -19.47
CA PHE A 180 12.16 -14.27 -19.79
C PHE A 180 13.13 -14.47 -20.97
N LYS A 181 13.64 -15.69 -21.19
CA LYS A 181 14.51 -16.00 -22.33
C LYS A 181 13.79 -15.93 -23.67
N ASP A 182 12.47 -16.03 -23.68
CA ASP A 182 11.66 -16.04 -24.89
C ASP A 182 11.71 -14.68 -25.62
N PHE A 183 12.02 -13.59 -24.91
CA PHE A 183 12.29 -12.29 -25.54
C PHE A 183 13.45 -12.33 -26.56
N TRP A 184 14.43 -13.22 -26.38
CA TRP A 184 15.56 -13.44 -27.31
C TRP A 184 15.37 -14.65 -28.21
N ASN A 185 14.16 -15.22 -28.26
CA ASN A 185 13.87 -16.35 -29.14
C ASN A 185 13.89 -15.89 -30.60
N LYS A 186 14.56 -16.69 -31.45
CA LYS A 186 14.67 -16.45 -32.91
C LYS A 186 13.85 -17.43 -33.72
N ASP A 187 13.02 -18.28 -33.08
CA ASP A 187 12.14 -19.21 -33.77
C ASP A 187 11.04 -18.42 -34.49
N GLU A 188 10.90 -18.58 -35.80
CA GLU A 188 9.92 -17.87 -36.63
C GLU A 188 8.46 -18.11 -36.21
N ARG A 189 8.19 -19.15 -35.41
CA ARG A 189 6.87 -19.45 -34.87
C ARG A 189 6.55 -18.68 -33.60
N MET A 190 7.50 -17.96 -33.05
CA MET A 190 7.36 -17.18 -31.81
C MET A 190 7.36 -15.69 -32.12
N PRO A 191 6.69 -14.88 -31.28
CA PRO A 191 6.76 -13.42 -31.44
C PRO A 191 8.19 -12.91 -31.41
N ILE A 192 8.54 -12.05 -32.36
CA ILE A 192 9.85 -11.40 -32.40
C ILE A 192 9.77 -10.12 -31.57
N HIS A 193 10.65 -9.97 -30.60
CA HIS A 193 10.76 -8.80 -29.74
C HIS A 193 11.99 -7.98 -30.17
N PHE A 194 11.74 -6.95 -30.98
CA PHE A 194 12.80 -6.15 -31.58
C PHE A 194 13.70 -5.46 -30.56
N ILE A 195 13.16 -5.05 -29.40
CA ILE A 195 13.92 -4.41 -28.32
C ILE A 195 15.16 -5.22 -27.89
N THR A 196 15.12 -6.54 -27.99
CA THR A 196 16.23 -7.42 -27.59
C THR A 196 17.36 -7.47 -28.61
N SER A 197 17.21 -6.88 -29.80
CA SER A 197 18.30 -6.72 -30.76
C SER A 197 19.38 -5.74 -30.27
N TYR A 198 19.02 -4.82 -29.36
CA TYR A 198 19.94 -3.82 -28.80
C TYR A 198 20.84 -4.34 -27.69
N MET A 199 20.52 -5.52 -27.11
CA MET A 199 21.33 -6.14 -26.06
C MET A 199 21.31 -7.66 -26.17
N GLN A 200 22.45 -8.29 -26.01
CA GLN A 200 22.54 -9.74 -25.94
C GLN A 200 21.99 -10.28 -24.61
N LEU A 201 21.36 -11.45 -24.64
CA LEU A 201 20.85 -12.12 -23.43
C LEU A 201 21.93 -12.29 -22.34
N GLN A 202 23.17 -12.54 -22.73
CA GLN A 202 24.29 -12.68 -21.77
C GLN A 202 24.56 -11.37 -21.02
N THR A 203 24.61 -10.26 -21.73
CA THR A 203 24.79 -8.91 -21.16
C THR A 203 23.63 -8.57 -20.25
N PHE A 204 22.38 -8.84 -20.69
CA PHE A 204 21.21 -8.61 -19.86
C PHE A 204 21.28 -9.39 -18.53
N LYS A 205 21.63 -10.69 -18.60
CA LYS A 205 21.80 -11.53 -17.40
C LYS A 205 22.94 -11.04 -16.51
N LYS A 206 24.05 -10.60 -17.11
CA LYS A 206 25.18 -10.03 -16.38
C LYS A 206 24.72 -8.84 -15.54
N ILE A 207 24.07 -7.85 -16.14
CA ILE A 207 23.56 -6.67 -15.41
C ILE A 207 22.55 -7.10 -14.34
N LYS A 208 21.57 -7.93 -14.68
CA LYS A 208 20.56 -8.44 -13.74
C LYS A 208 21.17 -9.11 -12.50
N ASN A 209 22.22 -9.92 -12.66
CA ASN A 209 22.82 -10.68 -11.58
C ASN A 209 23.76 -9.85 -10.69
N PHE A 210 24.31 -8.77 -11.23
CA PHE A 210 25.26 -7.92 -10.53
C PHE A 210 24.69 -6.54 -10.16
N LEU A 211 23.45 -6.26 -10.53
CA LEU A 211 22.78 -5.00 -10.18
C LEU A 211 22.93 -4.69 -8.70
N HIS A 212 23.49 -3.52 -8.40
CA HIS A 212 23.70 -3.07 -7.04
C HIS A 212 23.35 -1.60 -6.93
N ILE A 213 22.32 -1.28 -6.12
CA ILE A 213 21.82 0.09 -5.96
C ILE A 213 22.67 0.83 -4.94
N SER A 214 22.92 0.20 -3.78
CA SER A 214 23.73 0.77 -2.69
C SER A 214 25.21 0.66 -2.97
N ASP A 215 26.02 1.51 -2.33
CA ASP A 215 27.46 1.31 -2.30
C ASP A 215 27.82 0.09 -1.42
N ILE A 216 28.66 -0.79 -1.93
CA ILE A 216 29.10 -2.02 -1.22
C ILE A 216 29.90 -1.74 0.07
N TYR A 217 30.41 -0.54 0.21
CA TYR A 217 31.18 -0.10 1.38
C TYR A 217 30.36 0.73 2.36
N SER A 218 29.08 1.02 2.05
CA SER A 218 28.21 1.74 2.97
C SER A 218 27.67 0.82 4.07
N ASP A 219 27.40 1.40 5.23
CA ASP A 219 26.69 0.72 6.29
C ASP A 219 25.25 0.40 5.84
N HIS A 220 24.75 -0.74 6.24
CA HIS A 220 23.38 -1.19 5.97
C HIS A 220 22.62 -1.36 7.29
N PRO A 221 22.24 -0.25 7.96
CA PRO A 221 21.60 -0.30 9.27
C PRO A 221 20.21 -0.91 9.24
N PHE A 222 19.54 -0.88 8.07
CA PHE A 222 18.18 -1.37 7.92
C PHE A 222 18.12 -2.50 6.90
N TRP A 223 17.13 -3.35 7.02
CA TRP A 223 16.93 -4.48 6.11
C TRP A 223 16.73 -4.07 4.65
N TYR A 224 16.20 -2.87 4.39
CA TYR A 224 16.00 -2.29 3.06
C TYR A 224 17.14 -1.39 2.57
N SER A 225 18.20 -1.18 3.35
CA SER A 225 19.30 -0.26 3.01
C SER A 225 19.98 -0.55 1.67
N LYS A 226 19.84 -1.78 1.16
CA LYS A 226 20.32 -2.13 -0.20
C LYS A 226 19.56 -1.42 -1.32
N LEU A 227 18.42 -0.81 -1.03
CA LEU A 227 17.65 0.00 -1.98
C LEU A 227 18.06 1.48 -1.95
N GLU A 228 18.88 1.89 -0.98
CA GLU A 228 19.41 3.24 -0.94
C GLU A 228 20.61 3.43 -1.92
N PRO A 229 20.74 4.59 -2.57
CA PRO A 229 19.95 5.81 -2.36
C PRO A 229 18.66 5.94 -3.19
N LEU A 230 18.31 4.92 -3.98
CA LEU A 230 17.18 5.03 -4.92
C LEU A 230 15.83 5.24 -4.20
N ALA A 231 15.59 4.55 -3.09
CA ALA A 231 14.32 4.65 -2.36
C ALA A 231 14.09 6.06 -1.81
N SER A 232 15.11 6.65 -1.16
CA SER A 232 15.05 8.04 -0.67
C SER A 232 14.90 9.02 -1.83
N HIS A 233 15.65 8.85 -2.92
CA HIS A 233 15.55 9.69 -4.11
C HIS A 233 14.12 9.71 -4.70
N ILE A 234 13.48 8.54 -4.87
CA ILE A 234 12.11 8.47 -5.38
C ILE A 234 11.13 9.14 -4.42
N ASN A 235 11.29 8.94 -3.11
CA ASN A 235 10.45 9.60 -2.11
C ASN A 235 10.58 11.14 -2.20
N ASP A 236 11.79 11.65 -2.29
CA ASP A 236 12.06 13.09 -2.37
C ASP A 236 11.51 13.69 -3.66
N VAL A 237 11.72 13.03 -4.79
CA VAL A 237 11.17 13.47 -6.09
C VAL A 237 9.65 13.45 -6.04
N SER A 238 9.03 12.37 -5.54
CA SER A 238 7.58 12.27 -5.45
C SER A 238 6.96 13.44 -4.69
N GLN A 239 7.60 13.89 -3.62
CA GLN A 239 7.15 15.03 -2.81
C GLN A 239 7.46 16.38 -3.47
N SER A 240 8.57 16.49 -4.21
CA SER A 240 9.01 17.78 -4.77
C SER A 240 8.19 18.21 -5.99
N ILE A 241 7.77 17.26 -6.82
CA ILE A 241 7.07 17.55 -8.10
C ILE A 241 5.54 17.57 -7.98
N TYR A 242 5.00 17.23 -6.82
CA TYR A 242 3.56 17.09 -6.62
C TYR A 242 3.11 17.74 -5.31
N ILE A 243 2.17 18.65 -5.40
CA ILE A 243 1.47 19.26 -4.27
C ILE A 243 0.12 18.55 -4.16
N PRO A 244 -0.12 17.74 -3.12
CA PRO A 244 -1.33 16.94 -3.03
C PRO A 244 -2.57 17.79 -2.78
N SER A 245 -3.73 17.27 -3.18
CA SER A 245 -5.01 17.79 -2.73
C SER A 245 -5.14 17.66 -1.21
N SER A 246 -6.12 18.32 -0.62
CA SER A 246 -6.34 18.22 0.83
C SER A 246 -6.90 16.87 1.29
N ASN A 247 -7.37 16.01 0.38
CA ASN A 247 -7.92 14.71 0.70
C ASN A 247 -6.93 13.62 0.27
N VAL A 248 -6.19 13.10 1.22
CA VAL A 248 -5.16 12.08 1.00
C VAL A 248 -5.48 10.79 1.74
N ALA A 249 -5.01 9.67 1.23
CA ALA A 249 -5.25 8.36 1.81
C ALA A 249 -3.96 7.70 2.29
N VAL A 250 -4.04 6.96 3.39
CA VAL A 250 -2.98 6.04 3.85
C VAL A 250 -3.46 4.61 3.64
N ASP A 251 -2.66 3.82 2.90
CA ASP A 251 -2.94 2.42 2.64
C ASP A 251 -1.64 1.60 2.55
N GLU A 252 -1.78 0.26 2.46
CA GLU A 252 -0.66 -0.64 2.25
C GLU A 252 -0.53 -1.12 0.80
N MET A 253 0.70 -1.16 0.33
CA MET A 253 1.09 -1.79 -0.94
C MET A 253 1.93 -3.03 -0.68
N ILE A 254 1.83 -4.04 -1.54
CA ILE A 254 2.70 -5.22 -1.52
C ILE A 254 3.60 -5.23 -2.75
N ILE A 255 4.89 -5.08 -2.52
CA ILE A 255 5.90 -5.28 -3.56
C ILE A 255 6.17 -6.78 -3.66
N ARG A 256 5.75 -7.40 -4.77
CA ARG A 256 5.88 -8.85 -4.98
C ARG A 256 7.32 -9.32 -4.82
N PHE A 257 7.50 -10.36 -4.01
CA PHE A 257 8.79 -11.02 -3.82
C PHE A 257 8.59 -12.53 -3.68
N CYS A 258 9.28 -13.30 -4.54
CA CYS A 258 9.20 -14.75 -4.59
C CYS A 258 10.52 -15.38 -4.10
N GLY A 259 11.02 -14.94 -2.97
CA GLY A 259 12.26 -15.40 -2.37
C GLY A 259 12.09 -15.73 -0.89
N ARG A 260 13.19 -16.11 -0.24
CA ARG A 260 13.21 -16.31 1.22
C ARG A 260 13.65 -15.03 1.90
N SER A 261 12.75 -14.42 2.65
CA SER A 261 13.04 -13.25 3.49
C SER A 261 12.12 -13.28 4.70
N ALA A 262 12.66 -12.95 5.86
CA ALA A 262 11.89 -12.83 7.10
C ALA A 262 11.03 -11.55 7.14
N HIS A 263 11.31 -10.58 6.25
CA HIS A 263 10.60 -9.29 6.19
C HIS A 263 9.38 -9.29 5.27
N THR A 264 9.10 -10.41 4.56
CA THR A 264 7.93 -10.52 3.69
C THR A 264 6.65 -10.78 4.49
N PHE A 265 5.55 -10.33 3.91
CA PHE A 265 4.19 -10.56 4.41
C PHE A 265 3.44 -11.47 3.44
N ARG A 266 2.51 -12.25 3.99
CA ARG A 266 1.60 -13.07 3.19
C ARG A 266 0.16 -12.62 3.47
N MET A 267 -0.52 -12.12 2.44
CA MET A 267 -1.88 -11.59 2.50
C MET A 267 -2.74 -12.33 1.47
N LYS A 268 -3.42 -13.40 1.88
CA LYS A 268 -4.11 -14.37 0.99
C LYS A 268 -5.12 -13.75 0.02
N ASN A 269 -5.75 -12.63 0.37
CA ASN A 269 -6.85 -12.04 -0.39
C ASN A 269 -6.42 -10.83 -1.27
N LYS A 270 -5.13 -10.50 -1.35
CA LYS A 270 -4.63 -9.42 -2.21
C LYS A 270 -4.21 -9.96 -3.58
N PRO A 271 -4.28 -9.17 -4.66
CA PRO A 271 -3.81 -9.57 -6.00
C PRO A 271 -2.34 -10.01 -6.01
N THR A 272 -1.54 -9.44 -5.13
CA THR A 272 -0.16 -9.84 -4.84
C THR A 272 -0.12 -10.40 -3.42
N PRO A 273 -0.26 -11.74 -3.25
CA PRO A 273 -0.46 -12.32 -1.92
C PRO A 273 0.82 -12.40 -1.08
N GLU A 274 2.01 -12.25 -1.66
CA GLU A 274 3.28 -12.38 -0.95
C GLU A 274 4.30 -11.37 -1.45
N GLY A 275 4.98 -10.70 -0.50
CA GLY A 275 6.01 -9.73 -0.81
C GLY A 275 6.35 -8.81 0.37
N TYR A 276 7.05 -7.74 0.09
CA TYR A 276 7.36 -6.70 1.07
C TYR A 276 6.19 -5.75 1.21
N LYS A 277 5.79 -5.50 2.45
CA LYS A 277 4.72 -4.55 2.77
C LYS A 277 5.31 -3.14 2.86
N VAL A 278 4.67 -2.22 2.17
CA VAL A 278 5.01 -0.79 2.14
C VAL A 278 3.75 -0.02 2.55
N LEU A 279 3.87 0.90 3.48
CA LEU A 279 2.82 1.87 3.76
C LEU A 279 3.02 3.08 2.86
N ALA A 280 1.94 3.56 2.28
CA ALA A 280 1.95 4.67 1.35
C ALA A 280 0.95 5.75 1.73
N LEU A 281 1.33 7.00 1.50
CA LEU A 281 0.47 8.18 1.52
C LEU A 281 0.19 8.56 0.08
N CYS A 282 -1.07 8.52 -0.31
CA CYS A 282 -1.49 8.65 -1.70
C CYS A 282 -2.52 9.76 -1.89
N ASP A 283 -2.54 10.35 -3.09
CA ASP A 283 -3.56 11.29 -3.55
C ASP A 283 -3.94 10.94 -4.98
N ALA A 284 -5.22 10.69 -5.25
CA ALA A 284 -5.76 10.41 -6.58
C ALA A 284 -4.96 9.37 -7.39
N GLY A 285 -4.48 8.31 -6.74
CA GLY A 285 -3.67 7.25 -7.36
C GLY A 285 -2.17 7.54 -7.45
N TYR A 286 -1.72 8.74 -7.04
CA TYR A 286 -0.31 9.10 -6.97
C TYR A 286 0.26 8.77 -5.59
N THR A 287 1.39 8.06 -5.54
CA THR A 287 2.12 7.78 -4.30
C THR A 287 3.00 8.97 -3.95
N TYR A 288 2.52 9.79 -3.01
CA TYR A 288 3.22 10.99 -2.55
C TYR A 288 4.42 10.67 -1.66
N SER A 289 4.25 9.71 -0.75
CA SER A 289 5.32 9.24 0.12
C SER A 289 5.09 7.78 0.50
N PHE A 290 6.15 7.06 0.84
CA PHE A 290 6.06 5.68 1.28
C PHE A 290 7.14 5.34 2.31
N MET A 291 6.91 4.24 3.05
CA MET A 291 7.87 3.66 3.97
C MET A 291 7.82 2.13 3.95
N PHE A 292 8.97 1.49 4.11
CA PHE A 292 9.06 0.04 4.24
C PHE A 292 8.68 -0.40 5.66
N THR A 293 7.98 -1.54 5.77
CA THR A 293 7.62 -2.12 7.07
C THR A 293 8.11 -3.55 7.21
N SER A 294 8.42 -3.94 8.45
CA SER A 294 8.85 -5.30 8.79
C SER A 294 8.12 -5.81 10.01
N ARG A 295 7.90 -7.15 10.07
CA ARG A 295 7.38 -7.81 11.27
C ARG A 295 8.44 -7.99 12.35
N ILE A 296 9.71 -8.11 11.97
CA ILE A 296 10.80 -8.49 12.86
C ILE A 296 11.71 -7.32 13.25
N GLU A 297 11.79 -6.28 12.43
CA GLU A 297 12.54 -5.08 12.78
C GLU A 297 11.63 -4.00 13.36
N LYS A 298 12.16 -3.29 14.36
CA LYS A 298 11.52 -2.09 14.88
C LYS A 298 11.73 -0.95 13.89
N ASP A 299 10.77 -0.03 13.87
CA ASP A 299 10.84 1.18 13.05
C ASP A 299 11.73 2.21 13.76
N HIS A 300 13.05 2.13 13.57
CA HIS A 300 14.04 2.94 14.29
C HIS A 300 13.99 4.44 13.96
N GLU A 301 13.49 4.79 12.78
CA GLU A 301 13.43 6.17 12.31
C GLU A 301 12.11 6.89 12.66
N ILE A 302 11.15 6.19 13.29
CA ILE A 302 9.84 6.71 13.59
C ILE A 302 9.80 7.26 15.02
N GLU A 303 9.42 8.52 15.15
CA GLU A 303 9.11 9.13 16.43
C GLU A 303 8.00 8.34 17.14
N GLN A 304 8.28 7.88 18.35
CA GLN A 304 7.31 7.14 19.17
C GLN A 304 6.49 8.14 20.00
N ILE A 305 5.19 8.21 19.71
CA ILE A 305 4.25 9.03 20.47
C ILE A 305 3.63 8.16 21.56
N GLU A 306 3.76 8.55 22.81
CA GLU A 306 3.41 7.76 24.01
C GLU A 306 1.99 7.14 23.97
N HIS A 307 1.04 7.84 23.35
CA HIS A 307 -0.36 7.40 23.34
C HIS A 307 -0.77 6.65 22.06
N LEU A 308 0.11 6.55 21.08
CA LEU A 308 -0.13 5.86 19.83
C LEU A 308 0.51 4.46 19.84
N ASN A 309 -0.20 3.51 19.25
CA ASN A 309 0.38 2.22 18.94
C ASN A 309 1.36 2.32 17.74
N LYS A 310 2.06 1.23 17.43
CA LYS A 310 3.00 1.15 16.31
C LYS A 310 2.39 1.68 15.01
N MET A 311 1.18 1.26 14.68
CA MET A 311 0.48 1.66 13.45
C MET A 311 0.18 3.16 13.42
N GLY A 312 -0.31 3.72 14.53
CA GLY A 312 -0.55 5.17 14.64
C GLY A 312 0.72 6.00 14.45
N ASN A 313 1.85 5.53 14.99
CA ASN A 313 3.15 6.18 14.80
C ASN A 313 3.60 6.13 13.32
N GLN A 314 3.42 5.00 12.65
CA GLN A 314 3.73 4.85 11.22
C GLN A 314 2.88 5.79 10.35
N VAL A 315 1.56 5.83 10.59
CA VAL A 315 0.65 6.75 9.90
C VAL A 315 1.09 8.20 10.11
N TYR A 316 1.35 8.60 11.34
CA TYR A 316 1.79 9.98 11.62
C TYR A 316 3.14 10.30 10.98
N HIS A 317 4.07 9.36 10.94
CA HIS A 317 5.35 9.53 10.25
C HIS A 317 5.17 9.87 8.76
N LEU A 318 4.27 9.21 8.06
CA LEU A 318 3.93 9.53 6.66
C LEU A 318 3.27 10.90 6.53
N ILE A 319 2.31 11.21 7.39
CA ILE A 319 1.55 12.47 7.36
C ILE A 319 2.45 13.68 7.61
N LYS A 320 3.49 13.56 8.43
CA LYS A 320 4.48 14.64 8.68
C LYS A 320 5.22 15.08 7.40
N LYS A 321 5.16 14.31 6.31
CA LYS A 321 5.74 14.69 5.02
C LYS A 321 4.87 15.64 4.20
N LEU A 322 3.61 15.84 4.60
CA LEU A 322 2.70 16.76 3.93
C LEU A 322 3.11 18.22 4.13
N PRO A 323 2.81 19.12 3.17
CA PRO A 323 3.08 20.54 3.29
C PRO A 323 2.44 21.17 4.52
N SER A 324 3.17 22.00 5.27
CA SER A 324 2.70 22.62 6.52
C SER A 324 1.80 23.82 6.34
N ASN A 325 1.71 24.36 5.11
CA ASN A 325 0.94 25.57 4.79
C ASN A 325 -0.46 25.27 4.21
N GLN A 326 -0.89 24.03 4.29
CA GLN A 326 -2.17 23.52 3.78
C GLN A 326 -2.83 22.62 4.83
N SER A 327 -4.16 22.56 4.82
CA SER A 327 -4.90 21.62 5.67
C SER A 327 -5.22 20.33 4.93
N PHE A 328 -5.24 19.22 5.68
CA PHE A 328 -5.44 17.88 5.13
C PHE A 328 -6.53 17.12 5.87
N ASN A 329 -7.22 16.25 5.13
CA ASN A 329 -8.07 15.18 5.60
C ASN A 329 -7.43 13.85 5.24
N ILE A 330 -7.22 12.99 6.21
CA ILE A 330 -6.59 11.68 6.02
C ILE A 330 -7.68 10.61 6.00
N PHE A 331 -7.73 9.87 4.91
CA PHE A 331 -8.62 8.72 4.74
C PHE A 331 -7.85 7.43 4.94
N MET A 332 -8.43 6.49 5.69
CA MET A 332 -7.76 5.23 5.99
C MET A 332 -8.74 4.09 6.24
N ASP A 333 -8.29 2.86 6.03
CA ASP A 333 -9.09 1.66 6.29
C ASP A 333 -9.11 1.29 7.79
N ASN A 334 -9.80 0.19 8.09
CA ASN A 334 -9.97 -0.30 9.47
C ASN A 334 -8.68 -0.84 10.12
N TYR A 335 -7.64 -1.08 9.34
CA TYR A 335 -6.34 -1.51 9.84
C TYR A 335 -5.58 -0.38 10.53
N PHE A 336 -5.76 0.85 10.07
CA PHE A 336 -5.08 2.03 10.60
C PHE A 336 -5.93 2.80 11.62
N SER A 337 -7.27 2.75 11.48
CA SER A 337 -8.18 3.61 12.22
C SER A 337 -8.30 3.25 13.70
N SER A 338 -8.12 4.23 14.56
CA SER A 338 -8.41 4.12 15.99
C SER A 338 -8.82 5.48 16.58
N ILE A 339 -9.60 5.47 17.68
CA ILE A 339 -10.00 6.71 18.36
C ILE A 339 -8.79 7.50 18.83
N LYS A 340 -7.78 6.83 19.38
CA LYS A 340 -6.55 7.48 19.84
C LYS A 340 -5.82 8.22 18.72
N LEU A 341 -5.67 7.56 17.54
CA LEU A 341 -5.04 8.19 16.38
C LEU A 341 -5.85 9.38 15.87
N PHE A 342 -7.15 9.24 15.73
CA PHE A 342 -8.04 10.31 15.23
C PHE A 342 -8.07 11.52 16.15
N LYS A 343 -8.13 11.30 17.48
CA LYS A 343 -7.98 12.36 18.48
C LYS A 343 -6.65 13.07 18.31
N PHE A 344 -5.54 12.33 18.25
CA PHE A 344 -4.20 12.90 18.10
C PHE A 344 -4.07 13.71 16.80
N LEU A 345 -4.58 13.21 15.67
CA LEU A 345 -4.54 13.93 14.38
C LEU A 345 -5.34 15.24 14.47
N ARG A 346 -6.54 15.19 15.10
CA ARG A 346 -7.35 16.38 15.36
C ARG A 346 -6.58 17.41 16.18
N GLU A 347 -5.88 17.02 17.25
CA GLU A 347 -5.05 17.90 18.06
C GLU A 347 -3.86 18.49 17.28
N LYS A 348 -3.39 17.80 16.25
CA LYS A 348 -2.35 18.29 15.33
C LYS A 348 -2.87 19.14 14.17
N GLY A 349 -4.15 19.46 14.14
CA GLY A 349 -4.75 20.26 13.07
C GLY A 349 -5.02 19.48 11.79
N ILE A 350 -5.20 18.16 11.86
CA ILE A 350 -5.40 17.27 10.73
C ILE A 350 -6.75 16.57 10.87
N GLY A 351 -7.58 16.68 9.81
CA GLY A 351 -8.83 15.95 9.72
C GLY A 351 -8.62 14.47 9.44
N ALA A 352 -9.53 13.61 9.91
CA ALA A 352 -9.43 12.17 9.68
C ALA A 352 -10.81 11.53 9.46
N CYS A 353 -10.88 10.55 8.57
CA CYS A 353 -12.04 9.71 8.31
C CYS A 353 -11.61 8.30 7.92
N GLY A 354 -12.34 7.27 8.36
CA GLY A 354 -12.04 5.90 7.95
C GLY A 354 -12.95 4.87 8.59
N THR A 355 -12.95 3.66 8.04
CA THR A 355 -13.63 2.52 8.65
C THR A 355 -12.87 2.08 9.90
N VAL A 356 -13.52 1.41 10.83
CA VAL A 356 -12.91 0.94 12.08
C VAL A 356 -13.46 -0.44 12.47
N ARG A 357 -12.62 -1.27 13.05
CA ARG A 357 -13.07 -2.56 13.58
C ARG A 357 -13.85 -2.34 14.88
N THR A 358 -14.93 -3.11 15.07
CA THR A 358 -15.75 -3.03 16.29
C THR A 358 -15.01 -3.44 17.56
N ASN A 359 -13.92 -4.21 17.45
CA ASN A 359 -13.04 -4.59 18.57
C ASN A 359 -11.91 -3.56 18.81
N SER A 360 -11.80 -2.51 18.01
CA SER A 360 -10.82 -1.43 18.24
C SER A 360 -10.99 -0.82 19.63
N SER A 361 -9.86 -0.54 20.27
CA SER A 361 -9.83 0.03 21.63
C SER A 361 -10.59 1.36 21.68
N GLY A 362 -11.47 1.51 22.68
CA GLY A 362 -12.28 2.71 22.87
C GLY A 362 -13.52 2.81 21.96
N PHE A 363 -13.72 1.91 20.99
CA PHE A 363 -14.91 1.96 20.15
C PHE A 363 -16.19 1.73 20.97
N PRO A 364 -17.25 2.59 20.84
CA PRO A 364 -18.43 2.57 21.69
C PRO A 364 -19.16 1.23 21.69
N PRO A 365 -19.37 0.60 22.86
CA PRO A 365 -20.07 -0.71 22.94
C PRO A 365 -21.49 -0.69 22.35
N ILE A 366 -22.20 0.46 22.44
CA ILE A 366 -23.57 0.60 21.94
C ILE A 366 -23.65 0.52 20.41
N LEU A 367 -22.55 0.79 19.70
CA LEU A 367 -22.45 0.68 18.24
C LEU A 367 -21.90 -0.68 17.78
N LYS A 368 -21.52 -1.60 18.70
CA LYS A 368 -21.01 -2.95 18.39
C LYS A 368 -22.13 -3.91 18.03
N ILE A 369 -22.87 -3.60 16.99
CA ILE A 369 -24.02 -4.41 16.57
C ILE A 369 -23.56 -5.44 15.53
N LYS A 370 -23.77 -6.73 15.88
CA LYS A 370 -23.53 -7.87 14.98
C LYS A 370 -24.77 -8.28 14.19
N ASN A 371 -25.92 -7.69 14.50
CA ASN A 371 -27.21 -8.12 13.98
C ASN A 371 -27.49 -7.45 12.63
N LYS A 372 -27.78 -8.28 11.62
CA LYS A 372 -28.21 -7.82 10.28
C LYS A 372 -29.69 -7.37 10.24
N ASN A 373 -30.37 -7.31 11.40
CA ASN A 373 -31.80 -6.97 11.49
C ASN A 373 -32.07 -5.47 11.68
N LEU A 374 -31.08 -4.61 11.48
CA LEU A 374 -31.32 -3.18 11.37
C LEU A 374 -31.91 -2.87 9.99
N GLU A 375 -32.77 -1.88 9.91
CA GLU A 375 -33.27 -1.37 8.65
C GLU A 375 -32.09 -0.83 7.81
N TRP A 376 -32.16 -1.09 6.52
CA TRP A 376 -31.19 -0.54 5.57
C TRP A 376 -31.11 1.00 5.70
N ASP A 377 -29.93 1.56 5.55
CA ASP A 377 -29.65 2.99 5.72
C ASP A 377 -29.82 3.52 7.17
N THR A 378 -29.96 2.65 8.16
CA THR A 378 -29.96 3.06 9.56
C THR A 378 -28.61 3.68 9.90
N LEU A 379 -28.61 4.94 10.36
CA LEU A 379 -27.44 5.70 10.72
C LEU A 379 -27.51 6.11 12.19
N SER A 380 -26.45 5.85 12.94
CA SER A 380 -26.33 6.20 14.36
C SER A 380 -24.89 6.55 14.70
N GLY A 381 -24.68 7.31 15.78
CA GLY A 381 -23.34 7.65 16.20
C GLY A 381 -23.19 8.09 17.63
N VAL A 382 -21.97 8.09 18.09
CA VAL A 382 -21.55 8.51 19.43
C VAL A 382 -20.25 9.29 19.34
N VAL A 383 -20.12 10.37 20.06
CA VAL A 383 -18.86 11.12 20.17
C VAL A 383 -18.04 10.58 21.35
N VAL A 384 -16.79 10.24 21.08
CA VAL A 384 -15.82 9.78 22.08
C VAL A 384 -14.53 10.55 21.87
N ASP A 385 -14.09 11.28 22.88
CA ASP A 385 -12.83 12.07 22.83
C ASP A 385 -12.73 12.99 21.58
N ASP A 386 -13.80 13.72 21.28
CA ASP A 386 -13.92 14.59 20.11
C ASP A 386 -13.77 13.86 18.74
N VAL A 387 -13.99 12.55 18.72
CA VAL A 387 -14.07 11.72 17.52
C VAL A 387 -15.48 11.17 17.40
N LEU A 388 -16.09 11.35 16.25
CA LEU A 388 -17.40 10.79 15.94
C LEU A 388 -17.24 9.33 15.50
N ALA A 389 -17.77 8.42 16.30
CA ALA A 389 -17.92 7.02 15.93
C ALA A 389 -19.32 6.81 15.33
N VAL A 390 -19.38 6.18 14.15
CA VAL A 390 -20.61 5.99 13.37
C VAL A 390 -20.86 4.52 13.13
N LEU A 391 -22.11 4.11 13.18
CA LEU A 391 -22.65 2.88 12.67
C LEU A 391 -23.60 3.20 11.52
N TRP A 392 -23.35 2.62 10.35
CA TRP A 392 -24.23 2.70 9.19
C TRP A 392 -24.60 1.29 8.74
N MET A 393 -25.87 1.07 8.43
CA MET A 393 -26.37 -0.21 7.98
C MET A 393 -26.52 -0.21 6.45
N ASP A 394 -25.59 -0.87 5.79
CA ASP A 394 -25.65 -1.22 4.37
C ASP A 394 -26.07 -2.70 4.22
N ASN A 395 -25.42 -3.51 3.41
CA ASN A 395 -25.58 -4.98 3.32
C ASN A 395 -25.22 -5.67 4.66
N GLY A 396 -24.54 -4.99 5.53
CA GLY A 396 -24.15 -5.31 6.88
C GLY A 396 -23.77 -4.05 7.67
N PRO A 397 -23.55 -4.16 8.99
CA PRO A 397 -23.16 -3.01 9.80
C PRO A 397 -21.74 -2.57 9.45
N VAL A 398 -21.60 -1.33 8.96
CA VAL A 398 -20.35 -0.64 8.70
C VAL A 398 -20.07 0.32 9.85
N THR A 399 -18.88 0.23 10.42
CA THR A 399 -18.45 1.12 11.50
C THR A 399 -17.32 2.03 11.05
N MET A 400 -17.42 3.31 11.42
CA MET A 400 -16.52 4.36 10.96
C MET A 400 -16.14 5.31 12.09
N LEU A 401 -15.02 6.00 11.91
CA LEU A 401 -14.60 7.13 12.71
C LEU A 401 -14.48 8.37 11.82
N SER A 402 -14.81 9.54 12.35
CA SER A 402 -14.60 10.81 11.66
C SER A 402 -14.36 11.95 12.65
N THR A 403 -13.49 12.89 12.25
CA THR A 403 -13.34 14.19 12.92
C THR A 403 -13.90 15.33 12.08
N ILE A 404 -14.22 15.09 10.81
CA ILE A 404 -14.56 16.09 9.79
C ILE A 404 -16.02 16.05 9.31
N HIS A 405 -16.77 14.98 9.63
CA HIS A 405 -18.16 14.83 9.18
C HIS A 405 -19.14 14.96 10.34
N GLU A 406 -20.36 15.34 10.02
CA GLU A 406 -21.51 15.32 10.91
C GLU A 406 -22.45 14.18 10.50
N ILE A 407 -23.26 13.68 11.43
CA ILE A 407 -24.35 12.76 11.08
C ILE A 407 -25.51 13.58 10.49
N THR A 408 -25.38 13.89 9.23
CA THR A 408 -26.45 14.43 8.40
C THR A 408 -26.61 13.44 7.25
N GLY A 409 -27.79 13.06 6.84
CA GLY A 409 -28.07 11.99 5.85
C GLY A 409 -27.31 12.02 4.51
N LYS A 410 -26.17 12.72 4.46
CA LYS A 410 -25.24 12.83 3.33
C LYS A 410 -23.88 12.16 3.56
N LEU A 411 -23.64 11.49 4.70
CA LEU A 411 -22.37 10.80 5.00
C LEU A 411 -22.06 9.70 3.98
N ILE A 412 -23.09 9.20 3.31
CA ILE A 412 -23.03 8.04 2.42
C ILE A 412 -22.24 8.28 1.13
N SER A 413 -22.21 9.52 0.64
CA SER A 413 -21.54 9.84 -0.64
C SER A 413 -20.00 9.75 -0.58
N TYR A 414 -19.39 9.73 0.60
CA TYR A 414 -17.93 9.69 0.76
C TYR A 414 -17.37 8.28 1.02
N VAL A 415 -18.20 7.34 1.49
CA VAL A 415 -17.77 5.93 1.69
C VAL A 415 -17.57 5.21 0.36
N ALA A 416 -18.38 5.56 -0.64
CA ALA A 416 -18.28 5.00 -2.00
C ALA A 416 -16.99 5.39 -2.78
N ILE A 417 -16.19 6.31 -2.23
CA ILE A 417 -14.91 6.73 -2.83
C ILE A 417 -13.73 5.86 -2.34
N LEU A 418 -13.94 5.08 -1.26
CA LEU A 418 -12.89 4.23 -0.67
C LEU A 418 -12.98 2.75 -1.12
N GLU A 419 -13.99 2.36 -1.91
CA GLU A 419 -14.10 1.07 -2.62
C GLU A 419 -13.58 1.19 -4.07
#